data_5699b4c96a66021fec9431f62484ebe7
#
_entry.id   5699b4c96a66021fec9431f62484ebe7
#
_cell.length_a   1.000
_cell.length_b   1.000
_cell.length_c   1.000
_cell.angle_alpha   90.00
_cell.angle_beta   90.00
_cell.angle_gamma   90.00
#
_symmetry.space_group_name_H-M   'P 1'
#
loop_
_entity.id
_entity.type
_entity.pdbx_description
1 polymer ?
#
loop_
_entity_poly.entity_id
_entity_poly.type
_entity_poly.pdbx_seq_one_letter_code
_entity_poly.pdbx_strand_id
1 'polypeptide(L)'
;MAKLFADSCSVAITSFISPYRADRDGARMLHEIPGSHTKEKEGLPFVEIFVDCPIEVAEKRDPKGLYVKARQGIIKEFTGVSAPYEEPVNPEMHIRSDQCTVEEAVQKVIDYLTEKNLLTKKD
;
A
#
# COMPACT_ATOMS: atom_id res chain seq x y z
N MET A 1 9.30 -6.86 -9.90
CA MET A 1 8.10 -7.16 -10.71
C MET A 1 7.24 -5.92 -10.95
N ALA A 2 6.68 -5.25 -9.91
CA ALA A 2 5.81 -4.07 -10.09
C ALA A 2 6.43 -2.98 -10.99
N LYS A 3 7.70 -2.65 -10.80
CA LYS A 3 8.42 -1.69 -11.64
C LYS A 3 8.40 -2.06 -13.14
N LEU A 4 8.55 -3.34 -13.48
CA LEU A 4 8.55 -3.80 -14.87
C LEU A 4 7.18 -3.61 -15.52
N PHE A 5 6.09 -3.84 -14.78
CA PHE A 5 4.75 -3.58 -15.28
C PHE A 5 4.47 -2.08 -15.42
N ALA A 6 4.88 -1.27 -14.45
CA ALA A 6 4.75 0.18 -14.54
C ALA A 6 5.55 0.76 -15.72
N ASP A 7 6.76 0.24 -15.98
CA ASP A 7 7.61 0.62 -17.12
C ASP A 7 6.97 0.26 -18.48
N SER A 8 6.08 -0.74 -18.50
CA SER A 8 5.27 -1.11 -19.67
C SER A 8 3.94 -0.36 -19.79
N CYS A 9 3.79 0.78 -19.13
CA CYS A 9 2.56 1.59 -19.08
C CYS A 9 1.35 0.89 -18.46
N SER A 10 1.58 -0.06 -17.56
CA SER A 10 0.53 -0.74 -16.82
C SER A 10 0.46 -0.21 -15.39
N VAL A 11 -0.75 -0.02 -14.86
CA VAL A 11 -0.93 0.27 -13.43
C VAL A 11 -0.68 -1.01 -12.64
N ALA A 12 0.36 -1.02 -11.82
CA ALA A 12 0.68 -2.14 -10.95
C ALA A 12 0.15 -1.87 -9.54
N ILE A 13 -0.76 -2.71 -9.06
CA ILE A 13 -1.30 -2.63 -7.71
C ILE A 13 -0.71 -3.78 -6.89
N THR A 14 -0.07 -3.44 -5.78
CA THR A 14 0.51 -4.41 -4.85
C THR A 14 -0.09 -4.25 -3.46
N SER A 15 -0.36 -5.36 -2.78
CA SER A 15 -0.89 -5.36 -1.43
C SER A 15 0.01 -6.22 -0.54
N PHE A 16 0.75 -5.56 0.34
CA PHE A 16 1.66 -6.19 1.28
C PHE A 16 1.52 -5.58 2.68
N ILE A 17 1.84 -6.33 3.70
CA ILE A 17 1.94 -5.82 5.06
C ILE A 17 3.05 -4.75 5.14
N SER A 18 4.22 -5.04 4.55
CA SER A 18 5.39 -4.14 4.46
C SER A 18 5.64 -3.36 5.76
N PRO A 19 5.93 -4.03 6.88
CA PRO A 19 5.91 -3.42 8.20
C PRO A 19 7.07 -2.45 8.44
N TYR A 20 8.15 -2.59 7.68
CA TYR A 20 9.35 -1.79 7.87
C TYR A 20 9.42 -0.63 6.87
N ARG A 21 9.68 0.55 7.39
CA ARG A 21 9.78 1.78 6.59
C ARG A 21 10.89 1.70 5.55
N ALA A 22 12.06 1.17 5.95
CA ALA A 22 13.20 1.02 5.05
C ALA A 22 12.88 0.20 3.79
N ASP A 23 12.07 -0.85 3.91
CA ASP A 23 11.68 -1.69 2.77
C ASP A 23 10.75 -0.95 1.81
N ARG A 24 9.81 -0.16 2.35
CA ARG A 24 8.89 0.67 1.55
C ARG A 24 9.65 1.79 0.83
N ASP A 25 10.56 2.46 1.54
CA ASP A 25 11.42 3.51 0.96
C ASP A 25 12.32 2.94 -0.14
N GLY A 26 12.88 1.75 0.08
CA GLY A 26 13.66 1.03 -0.93
C GLY A 26 12.84 0.72 -2.19
N ALA A 27 11.59 0.30 -2.03
CA ALA A 27 10.69 0.06 -3.15
C ALA A 27 10.38 1.36 -3.92
N ARG A 28 10.14 2.46 -3.22
CA ARG A 28 9.95 3.79 -3.83
C ARG A 28 11.17 4.21 -4.64
N MET A 29 12.35 4.14 -4.04
CA MET A 29 13.62 4.52 -4.70
C MET A 29 13.85 3.75 -6.01
N LEU A 30 13.47 2.47 -6.06
CA LEU A 30 13.59 1.69 -7.29
C LEU A 30 12.74 2.24 -8.45
N HIS A 31 11.62 2.92 -8.15
CA HIS A 31 10.75 3.53 -9.15
C HIS A 31 11.25 4.93 -9.57
N GLU A 32 11.93 5.63 -8.67
CA GLU A 32 12.53 6.95 -8.96
C GLU A 32 13.73 6.85 -9.91
N ILE A 33 14.40 5.69 -9.98
CA ILE A 33 15.51 5.48 -10.91
C ILE A 33 14.92 5.32 -12.32
N PRO A 34 15.32 6.17 -13.30
CA PRO A 34 14.86 6.04 -14.69
C PRO A 34 15.11 4.64 -15.24
N GLY A 35 14.12 4.08 -15.91
CA GLY A 35 14.26 2.78 -16.57
C GLY A 35 15.18 2.86 -17.78
N SER A 36 15.89 1.77 -18.09
CA SER A 36 16.79 1.69 -19.27
C SER A 36 16.03 1.69 -20.60
N HIS A 37 14.71 1.53 -20.57
CA HIS A 37 13.85 1.39 -21.74
C HIS A 37 12.86 2.54 -21.95
N THR A 38 12.72 3.45 -20.98
CA THR A 38 11.89 4.64 -21.14
C THR A 38 12.72 5.80 -21.69
N LYS A 39 12.20 6.48 -22.71
CA LYS A 39 12.77 7.74 -23.21
C LYS A 39 12.59 8.90 -22.23
N GLU A 40 11.88 8.66 -21.14
CA GLU A 40 11.59 9.65 -20.12
C GLU A 40 12.74 9.70 -19.10
N LYS A 41 13.25 10.90 -18.90
CA LYS A 41 14.29 11.19 -17.90
C LYS A 41 13.76 11.19 -16.47
N GLU A 42 12.46 11.00 -16.29
CA GLU A 42 11.77 11.01 -15.01
C GLU A 42 11.51 9.58 -14.54
N GLY A 43 11.53 9.39 -13.21
CA GLY A 43 11.18 8.12 -12.59
C GLY A 43 9.69 7.79 -12.79
N LEU A 44 9.34 6.54 -12.50
CA LEU A 44 7.96 6.08 -12.57
C LEU A 44 7.15 6.60 -11.36
N PRO A 45 5.88 7.00 -11.54
CA PRO A 45 5.02 7.37 -10.42
C PRO A 45 4.91 6.24 -9.39
N PHE A 46 5.03 6.59 -8.13
CA PHE A 46 4.89 5.67 -7.00
C PHE A 46 3.88 6.25 -6.01
N VAL A 47 2.85 5.50 -5.67
CA VAL A 47 1.81 5.91 -4.73
C VAL A 47 1.79 4.93 -3.57
N GLU A 48 2.18 5.42 -2.40
CA GLU A 48 2.07 4.68 -1.15
C GLU A 48 0.73 5.00 -0.49
N ILE A 49 -0.05 3.96 -0.27
CA ILE A 49 -1.36 4.06 0.39
C ILE A 49 -1.26 3.39 1.75
N PHE A 50 -1.36 4.18 2.81
CA PHE A 50 -1.47 3.67 4.17
C PHE A 50 -2.92 3.31 4.48
N VAL A 51 -3.20 2.02 4.53
CA VAL A 51 -4.50 1.51 4.95
C VAL A 51 -4.46 1.29 6.46
N ASP A 52 -4.94 2.27 7.19
CA ASP A 52 -4.89 2.35 8.63
C ASP A 52 -6.16 1.78 9.28
N CYS A 53 -5.97 1.05 10.37
CA CYS A 53 -7.04 0.50 11.19
C CYS A 53 -6.52 0.25 12.60
N PRO A 54 -7.23 0.69 13.65
CA PRO A 54 -6.89 0.31 15.01
C PRO A 54 -6.84 -1.21 15.16
N ILE A 55 -5.84 -1.70 15.91
CA ILE A 55 -5.62 -3.15 16.03
C ILE A 55 -6.84 -3.87 16.62
N GLU A 56 -7.54 -3.23 17.53
CA GLU A 56 -8.76 -3.77 18.16
C GLU A 56 -9.88 -4.00 17.15
N VAL A 57 -9.96 -3.13 16.13
CA VAL A 57 -10.93 -3.28 15.03
C VAL A 57 -10.49 -4.37 14.07
N ALA A 58 -9.20 -4.45 13.75
CA ALA A 58 -8.65 -5.49 12.92
C ALA A 58 -8.82 -6.89 13.56
N GLU A 59 -8.58 -7.00 14.87
CA GLU A 59 -8.79 -8.23 15.63
C GLU A 59 -10.27 -8.66 15.64
N LYS A 60 -11.21 -7.72 15.75
CA LYS A 60 -12.64 -8.04 15.67
C LYS A 60 -13.07 -8.52 14.29
N ARG A 61 -12.44 -8.00 13.24
CA ARG A 61 -12.75 -8.41 11.86
C ARG A 61 -12.18 -9.78 11.54
N ASP A 62 -10.98 -10.08 11.97
CA ASP A 62 -10.16 -11.31 11.84
C ASP A 62 -10.77 -12.45 11.00
N PRO A 63 -11.03 -12.25 9.71
CA PRO A 63 -11.80 -13.20 8.89
C PRO A 63 -11.11 -14.56 8.74
N LYS A 64 -9.80 -14.61 8.97
CA LYS A 64 -8.98 -15.83 8.87
C LYS A 64 -8.58 -16.42 10.23
N GLY A 65 -8.97 -15.77 11.33
CA GLY A 65 -8.60 -16.19 12.69
C GLY A 65 -7.09 -16.10 12.99
N LEU A 66 -6.35 -15.24 12.25
CA LEU A 66 -4.90 -15.13 12.41
C LEU A 66 -4.52 -14.37 13.68
N TYR A 67 -5.28 -13.35 14.06
CA TYR A 67 -5.05 -12.62 15.31
C TYR A 67 -5.26 -13.52 16.53
N VAL A 68 -6.31 -14.32 16.53
CA VAL A 68 -6.56 -15.31 17.60
C VAL A 68 -5.37 -16.25 17.74
N LYS A 69 -4.85 -16.80 16.64
CA LYS A 69 -3.69 -17.69 16.65
C LYS A 69 -2.41 -16.98 17.09
N ALA A 70 -2.24 -15.72 16.72
CA ALA A 70 -1.10 -14.91 17.14
C ALA A 70 -1.14 -14.62 18.65
N ARG A 71 -2.31 -14.29 19.21
CA ARG A 71 -2.49 -14.09 20.66
C ARG A 71 -2.27 -15.38 21.46
N GLN A 72 -2.59 -16.52 20.89
CA GLN A 72 -2.30 -17.83 21.47
C GLN A 72 -0.83 -18.25 21.35
N GLY A 73 0.02 -17.45 20.70
CA GLY A 73 1.43 -17.76 20.48
C GLY A 73 1.69 -18.82 19.42
N ILE A 74 0.66 -19.24 18.68
CA ILE A 74 0.79 -20.23 17.61
C ILE A 74 1.52 -19.62 16.41
N ILE A 75 1.22 -18.36 16.08
CA ILE A 75 1.94 -17.59 15.06
C ILE A 75 2.92 -16.66 15.77
N LYS A 76 4.21 -16.85 15.48
CA LYS A 76 5.28 -15.99 15.99
C LYS A 76 5.49 -14.80 15.04
N GLU A 77 6.01 -13.71 15.58
CA GLU A 77 6.36 -12.50 14.80
C GLU A 77 5.20 -11.95 13.95
N PHE A 78 4.00 -11.95 14.51
CA PHE A 78 2.81 -11.42 13.85
C PHE A 78 2.79 -9.90 14.00
N THR A 79 2.78 -9.19 12.87
CA THR A 79 2.79 -7.73 12.82
C THR A 79 1.60 -7.14 13.57
N GLY A 80 1.86 -6.19 14.48
CA GLY A 80 0.86 -5.54 15.31
C GLY A 80 0.52 -6.29 16.60
N VAL A 81 0.94 -7.55 16.78
CA VAL A 81 0.75 -8.33 18.01
C VAL A 81 2.08 -8.62 18.69
N SER A 82 2.98 -9.31 18.02
CA SER A 82 4.30 -9.71 18.54
C SER A 82 5.46 -9.15 17.72
N ALA A 83 5.19 -8.48 16.59
CA ALA A 83 6.17 -7.78 15.78
C ALA A 83 5.70 -6.33 15.53
N PRO A 84 6.63 -5.37 15.40
CA PRO A 84 6.30 -3.96 15.21
C PRO A 84 5.77 -3.70 13.80
N TYR A 85 4.99 -2.62 13.68
CA TYR A 85 4.64 -1.99 12.42
C TYR A 85 5.09 -0.53 12.45
N GLU A 86 5.91 -0.14 11.49
CA GLU A 86 6.39 1.23 11.36
C GLU A 86 5.46 2.00 10.41
N GLU A 87 4.68 2.91 10.94
CA GLU A 87 3.78 3.74 10.13
C GLU A 87 4.55 4.58 9.10
N PRO A 88 3.99 4.75 7.87
CA PRO A 88 4.59 5.64 6.88
C PRO A 88 4.62 7.09 7.39
N VAL A 89 5.71 7.80 7.08
CA VAL A 89 5.86 9.22 7.48
C VAL A 89 5.08 10.13 6.55
N ASN A 90 5.19 9.92 5.24
CA ASN A 90 4.56 10.74 4.20
C ASN A 90 3.97 9.84 3.09
N PRO A 91 2.92 9.06 3.39
CA PRO A 91 2.22 8.33 2.34
C PRO A 91 1.46 9.32 1.45
N GLU A 92 1.34 9.02 0.17
CA GLU A 92 0.52 9.82 -0.74
C GLU A 92 -0.95 9.79 -0.35
N MET A 93 -1.40 8.68 0.26
CA MET A 93 -2.76 8.54 0.75
C MET A 93 -2.79 7.85 2.11
N HIS A 94 -3.69 8.33 2.97
CA HIS A 94 -4.00 7.70 4.25
C HIS A 94 -5.50 7.39 4.30
N ILE A 95 -5.84 6.11 4.40
CA ILE A 95 -7.22 5.63 4.42
C ILE A 95 -7.51 4.97 5.76
N ARG A 96 -8.46 5.54 6.51
CA ARG A 96 -8.98 4.96 7.75
C ARG A 96 -10.06 3.94 7.41
N SER A 97 -9.65 2.67 7.29
CA SER A 97 -10.56 1.58 6.89
C SER A 97 -11.60 1.20 7.96
N ASP A 98 -11.46 1.71 9.16
CA ASP A 98 -12.45 1.61 10.23
C ASP A 98 -13.56 2.66 10.13
N GLN A 99 -13.37 3.72 9.33
CA GLN A 99 -14.25 4.89 9.21
C GLN A 99 -14.88 5.06 7.84
N CYS A 100 -14.60 4.18 6.89
CA CYS A 100 -15.18 4.23 5.56
C CYS A 100 -15.48 2.82 5.03
N THR A 101 -16.39 2.77 4.06
CA THR A 101 -16.68 1.53 3.32
C THR A 101 -15.58 1.23 2.31
N VAL A 102 -15.59 0.03 1.76
CA VAL A 102 -14.64 -0.37 0.70
C VAL A 102 -14.84 0.52 -0.54
N GLU A 103 -16.10 0.77 -0.91
CA GLU A 103 -16.48 1.60 -2.05
C GLU A 103 -15.98 3.03 -1.90
N GLU A 104 -16.14 3.62 -0.73
CA GLU A 104 -15.63 4.97 -0.41
C GLU A 104 -14.10 5.02 -0.46
N ALA A 105 -13.43 4.00 0.05
CA ALA A 105 -11.98 3.90 -0.01
C ALA A 105 -11.47 3.79 -1.45
N VAL A 106 -12.09 2.95 -2.27
CA VAL A 106 -11.77 2.78 -3.68
C VAL A 106 -12.00 4.09 -4.45
N GLN A 107 -13.12 4.78 -4.19
CA GLN A 107 -13.41 6.05 -4.85
C GLN A 107 -12.35 7.11 -4.54
N LYS A 108 -11.89 7.21 -3.29
CA LYS A 108 -10.79 8.12 -2.91
C LYS A 108 -9.51 7.83 -3.71
N VAL A 109 -9.17 6.54 -3.90
CA VAL A 109 -7.99 6.16 -4.70
C VAL A 109 -8.15 6.56 -6.16
N ILE A 110 -9.31 6.28 -6.76
CA ILE A 110 -9.60 6.64 -8.15
C ILE A 110 -9.54 8.17 -8.34
N ASP A 111 -10.13 8.93 -7.43
CA ASP A 111 -10.13 10.39 -7.47
C ASP A 111 -8.70 10.94 -7.39
N TYR A 112 -7.89 10.42 -6.49
CA TYR A 112 -6.48 10.81 -6.36
C TYR A 112 -5.69 10.52 -7.64
N LEU A 113 -5.80 9.30 -8.19
CA LEU A 113 -5.09 8.92 -9.41
C LEU A 113 -5.54 9.74 -10.62
N THR A 114 -6.82 10.10 -10.68
CA THR A 114 -7.37 10.96 -11.74
C THR A 114 -6.87 12.40 -11.60
N GLU A 115 -6.85 12.95 -10.40
CA GLU A 115 -6.33 14.29 -10.12
C GLU A 115 -4.84 14.41 -10.47
N LYS A 116 -4.08 13.35 -10.24
CA LYS A 116 -2.65 13.28 -10.60
C LYS A 116 -2.40 12.91 -12.06
N ASN A 117 -3.44 12.82 -12.89
CA ASN A 117 -3.37 12.38 -14.29
C ASN A 117 -2.71 11.00 -14.50
N LEU A 118 -2.80 10.13 -13.49
CA LEU A 118 -2.31 8.74 -13.57
C LEU A 118 -3.37 7.79 -14.14
N LEU A 119 -4.63 8.20 -14.17
CA LEU A 119 -5.74 7.53 -14.85
C LEU A 119 -6.44 8.53 -15.76
N THR A 120 -6.70 8.11 -16.99
CA THR A 120 -7.57 8.86 -17.90
C THR A 120 -9.03 8.53 -17.60
N LYS A 121 -9.89 9.54 -17.43
CA LYS A 121 -11.34 9.30 -17.49
C LYS A 121 -11.67 8.79 -18.88
N LYS A 122 -12.29 7.62 -18.98
CA LYS A 122 -13.04 7.28 -20.20
C LYS A 122 -14.26 8.19 -20.21
N ASP A 123 -14.33 9.02 -21.25
CA ASP A 123 -15.55 9.73 -21.59
C ASP A 123 -16.69 8.74 -21.87
#